data_2c8c5b0729a7e39d7eb4a55021071214
#
_entry.id   2c8c5b0729a7e39d7eb4a55021071214
#
_cell.length_a   1.000
_cell.length_b   1.000
_cell.length_c   1.000
_cell.angle_alpha   90.00
_cell.angle_beta   90.00
_cell.angle_gamma   90.00
#
_symmetry.space_group_name_H-M   'P 1'
#
loop_
_entity.id
_entity.type
_entity.pdbx_description
1 polymer ?
#
loop_
_entity_poly.entity_id
_entity_poly.type
_entity_poly.pdbx_seq_one_letter_code
_entity_poly.pdbx_strand_id
1 'polypeptide(L)'
;MKKISIFIFVIAMIGSLNAQKLEVLTSFTILADIAKNVAKDSANVNSLTKMGTEIHGYEATPKDILKAKKADIILYNGLNLELWMDKFLSNAKKPSYNLSDGVTPILISDGGYKGKPNPHAWMSIKNVKIYIKNIVEILSKHDPKNADIYAKNADEYIKSLNDLDAKFKADFAKVPLEQRYLITSEGAFSYLAKEYDLKELYIWSVNSDEQGTTKQIKNLVDKIKNSEAKVIFSESTISPKPAMTIANESGIRYGGVLYVDSLSKEIPTYVDLMKTTVLTIINGLNNEKN
;
A
#
# COMPACT_ATOMS: atom_id res chain seq x y z
N MET A 1 35.55 -56.30 48.51
CA MET A 1 34.38 -55.40 48.46
C MET A 1 34.59 -54.38 47.33
N LYS A 2 33.95 -54.59 46.14
CA LYS A 2 34.08 -53.70 44.99
C LYS A 2 32.97 -52.61 45.09
N LYS A 3 33.39 -51.34 45.16
CA LYS A 3 32.47 -50.21 45.12
C LYS A 3 32.08 -49.94 43.66
N ILE A 4 30.82 -50.11 43.30
CA ILE A 4 30.25 -49.73 42.00
C ILE A 4 29.82 -48.29 42.11
N SER A 5 30.50 -47.38 41.42
CA SER A 5 30.08 -45.98 41.25
C SER A 5 29.06 -45.91 40.10
N ILE A 6 27.82 -45.60 40.46
CA ILE A 6 26.77 -45.36 39.49
C ILE A 6 26.90 -43.89 39.02
N PHE A 7 27.31 -43.70 37.75
CA PHE A 7 27.35 -42.41 37.10
C PHE A 7 25.95 -42.14 36.53
N ILE A 8 25.18 -41.25 37.16
CA ILE A 8 23.89 -40.81 36.65
C ILE A 8 24.13 -39.79 35.56
N PHE A 9 23.92 -40.17 34.29
CA PHE A 9 23.98 -39.30 33.13
C PHE A 9 22.62 -38.56 33.01
N VAL A 10 22.54 -37.32 33.49
CA VAL A 10 21.38 -36.46 33.29
C VAL A 10 21.42 -35.94 31.85
N ILE A 11 20.70 -36.58 30.95
CA ILE A 11 20.43 -36.07 29.60
C ILE A 11 19.43 -34.90 29.76
N ALA A 12 19.93 -33.69 29.76
CA ALA A 12 19.10 -32.51 29.57
C ALA A 12 18.50 -32.57 28.16
N MET A 13 17.27 -33.03 28.03
CA MET A 13 16.46 -32.84 26.85
C MET A 13 16.22 -31.30 26.69
N ILE A 14 17.07 -30.63 25.94
CA ILE A 14 16.77 -29.31 25.41
C ILE A 14 15.72 -29.54 24.32
N GLY A 15 14.45 -29.67 24.74
CA GLY A 15 13.34 -29.56 23.85
C GLY A 15 13.37 -28.17 23.22
N SER A 16 13.76 -28.06 21.96
CA SER A 16 13.49 -26.88 21.16
C SER A 16 11.98 -26.70 21.15
N LEU A 17 11.44 -25.94 22.11
CA LEU A 17 10.09 -25.40 22.01
C LEU A 17 10.12 -24.56 20.72
N ASN A 18 9.64 -25.13 19.61
CA ASN A 18 9.27 -24.35 18.45
C ASN A 18 8.18 -23.39 18.92
N ALA A 19 8.60 -22.23 19.45
CA ALA A 19 7.66 -21.20 19.83
C ALA A 19 6.86 -20.83 18.61
N GLN A 20 5.55 -21.04 18.67
CA GLN A 20 4.63 -20.70 17.58
C GLN A 20 4.89 -19.26 17.15
N LYS A 21 5.06 -19.04 15.83
CA LYS A 21 5.23 -17.70 15.28
C LYS A 21 3.93 -16.92 15.42
N LEU A 22 4.05 -15.61 15.61
CA LEU A 22 2.91 -14.70 15.61
C LEU A 22 2.21 -14.73 14.25
N GLU A 23 0.90 -14.97 14.23
CA GLU A 23 0.06 -14.98 13.03
C GLU A 23 -0.55 -13.60 12.81
N VAL A 24 -0.10 -12.90 11.77
CA VAL A 24 -0.51 -11.55 11.41
C VAL A 24 -1.37 -11.59 10.16
N LEU A 25 -2.55 -10.97 10.20
CA LEU A 25 -3.42 -10.79 9.04
C LEU A 25 -3.49 -9.30 8.71
N THR A 26 -3.22 -8.95 7.44
CA THR A 26 -3.41 -7.58 6.96
C THR A 26 -4.66 -7.49 6.08
N SER A 27 -5.25 -6.29 5.96
CA SER A 27 -6.42 -6.08 5.12
C SER A 27 -6.12 -6.32 3.63
N PHE A 28 -4.97 -5.88 3.13
CA PHE A 28 -4.61 -6.06 1.72
C PHE A 28 -3.11 -6.29 1.49
N THR A 29 -2.77 -6.62 0.25
CA THR A 29 -1.47 -7.18 -0.13
C THR A 29 -0.29 -6.24 0.10
N ILE A 30 -0.47 -4.93 -0.06
CA ILE A 30 0.60 -3.94 0.14
C ILE A 30 1.02 -3.88 1.62
N LEU A 31 0.04 -3.83 2.54
CA LEU A 31 0.34 -3.88 3.97
C LEU A 31 1.00 -5.20 4.38
N ALA A 32 0.59 -6.31 3.73
CA ALA A 32 1.22 -7.61 3.95
C ALA A 32 2.70 -7.59 3.57
N ASP A 33 3.06 -6.99 2.44
CA ASP A 33 4.46 -6.90 2.02
C ASP A 33 5.27 -6.00 2.95
N ILE A 34 4.75 -4.82 3.32
CA ILE A 34 5.42 -3.93 4.26
C ILE A 34 5.64 -4.65 5.61
N ALA A 35 4.62 -5.33 6.14
CA ALA A 35 4.74 -6.08 7.39
C ALA A 35 5.70 -7.28 7.28
N LYS A 36 5.75 -7.97 6.14
CA LYS A 36 6.72 -9.06 5.86
C LYS A 36 8.16 -8.55 5.88
N ASN A 37 8.40 -7.35 5.36
CA ASN A 37 9.76 -6.76 5.38
C ASN A 37 10.24 -6.47 6.80
N VAL A 38 9.36 -6.17 7.73
CA VAL A 38 9.67 -6.01 9.16
C VAL A 38 9.77 -7.36 9.87
N ALA A 39 8.80 -8.24 9.64
CA ALA A 39 8.70 -9.52 10.34
C ALA A 39 9.75 -10.53 9.87
N LYS A 40 10.09 -10.56 8.57
CA LYS A 40 10.89 -11.62 7.94
C LYS A 40 10.37 -13.00 8.39
N ASP A 41 11.26 -13.85 8.88
CA ASP A 41 10.95 -15.19 9.35
C ASP A 41 10.43 -15.25 10.80
N SER A 42 10.36 -14.11 11.52
CA SER A 42 9.97 -14.08 12.93
C SER A 42 8.46 -14.14 13.16
N ALA A 43 7.64 -13.75 12.16
CA ALA A 43 6.18 -13.90 12.20
C ALA A 43 5.63 -14.36 10.85
N ASN A 44 4.44 -14.94 10.86
CA ASN A 44 3.71 -15.32 9.65
C ASN A 44 2.76 -14.19 9.26
N VAL A 45 3.01 -13.54 8.12
CA VAL A 45 2.17 -12.42 7.65
C VAL A 45 1.38 -12.84 6.42
N ASN A 46 0.07 -12.69 6.50
CA ASN A 46 -0.88 -13.04 5.44
C ASN A 46 -1.76 -11.84 5.09
N SER A 47 -2.27 -11.80 3.85
CA SER A 47 -3.25 -10.82 3.41
C SER A 47 -4.66 -11.41 3.40
N LEU A 48 -5.65 -10.59 3.76
CA LEU A 48 -7.06 -10.94 3.62
C LEU A 48 -7.44 -11.02 2.15
N THR A 49 -7.15 -9.95 1.39
CA THR A 49 -7.39 -9.89 -0.05
C THR A 49 -6.29 -10.62 -0.84
N LYS A 50 -6.63 -11.00 -2.06
CA LYS A 50 -5.68 -11.58 -3.03
C LYS A 50 -5.00 -10.48 -3.85
N MET A 51 -3.88 -10.81 -4.48
CA MET A 51 -3.26 -9.95 -5.49
C MET A 51 -4.24 -9.62 -6.62
N GLY A 52 -4.23 -8.36 -7.06
CA GLY A 52 -5.12 -7.83 -8.11
C GLY A 52 -6.54 -7.52 -7.63
N THR A 53 -6.85 -7.66 -6.32
CA THR A 53 -8.17 -7.32 -5.78
C THR A 53 -8.29 -5.82 -5.58
N GLU A 54 -9.38 -5.23 -6.06
CA GLU A 54 -9.81 -3.88 -5.72
C GLU A 54 -10.25 -3.86 -4.25
N ILE A 55 -9.79 -2.88 -3.47
CA ILE A 55 -9.95 -2.87 -2.01
C ILE A 55 -11.12 -2.01 -1.51
N HIS A 56 -11.49 -0.96 -2.22
CA HIS A 56 -12.54 -0.03 -1.79
C HIS A 56 -13.91 -0.70 -1.71
N GLY A 57 -14.30 -1.41 -2.76
CA GLY A 57 -15.55 -2.15 -2.86
C GLY A 57 -15.47 -3.59 -2.34
N TYR A 58 -14.42 -3.96 -1.59
CA TYR A 58 -14.27 -5.33 -1.10
C TYR A 58 -15.37 -5.72 -0.11
N GLU A 59 -15.97 -6.88 -0.33
CA GLU A 59 -16.93 -7.48 0.59
C GLU A 59 -16.32 -8.70 1.29
N ALA A 60 -16.14 -8.59 2.60
CA ALA A 60 -15.58 -9.67 3.40
C ALA A 60 -16.50 -10.89 3.44
N THR A 61 -15.97 -12.05 3.12
CA THR A 61 -16.68 -13.32 3.05
C THR A 61 -16.59 -14.12 4.36
N PRO A 62 -17.44 -15.15 4.57
CA PRO A 62 -17.28 -16.07 5.69
C PRO A 62 -15.89 -16.75 5.76
N LYS A 63 -15.24 -16.98 4.61
CA LYS A 63 -13.87 -17.52 4.58
C LYS A 63 -12.85 -16.52 5.16
N ASP A 64 -13.09 -15.25 5.00
CA ASP A 64 -12.20 -14.20 5.53
C ASP A 64 -12.32 -14.11 7.05
N ILE A 65 -13.52 -14.30 7.60
CA ILE A 65 -13.71 -14.43 9.04
C ILE A 65 -12.96 -15.67 9.59
N LEU A 66 -12.95 -16.78 8.83
CA LEU A 66 -12.17 -17.97 9.24
C LEU A 66 -10.64 -17.71 9.19
N LYS A 67 -10.15 -16.92 8.24
CA LYS A 67 -8.75 -16.47 8.22
C LYS A 67 -8.45 -15.60 9.45
N ALA A 68 -9.32 -14.62 9.72
CA ALA A 68 -9.17 -13.72 10.86
C ALA A 68 -9.14 -14.47 12.21
N LYS A 69 -9.96 -15.50 12.37
CA LYS A 69 -9.96 -16.32 13.59
C LYS A 69 -8.63 -17.05 13.86
N LYS A 70 -7.86 -17.36 12.81
CA LYS A 70 -6.53 -17.99 12.91
C LYS A 70 -5.41 -17.00 13.21
N ALA A 71 -5.63 -15.72 12.93
CA ALA A 71 -4.66 -14.67 13.24
C ALA A 71 -4.64 -14.33 14.73
N ASP A 72 -3.49 -13.90 15.21
CA ASP A 72 -3.34 -13.33 16.55
C ASP A 72 -3.69 -11.85 16.56
N ILE A 73 -3.31 -11.15 15.47
CA ILE A 73 -3.57 -9.72 15.27
C ILE A 73 -3.99 -9.41 13.84
N ILE A 74 -4.72 -8.31 13.67
CA ILE A 74 -5.14 -7.77 12.37
C ILE A 74 -4.57 -6.36 12.19
N LEU A 75 -3.95 -6.11 11.04
CA LEU A 75 -3.43 -4.81 10.63
C LEU A 75 -4.25 -4.29 9.45
N TYR A 76 -4.71 -3.04 9.53
CA TYR A 76 -5.50 -2.41 8.46
C TYR A 76 -5.04 -0.98 8.21
N ASN A 77 -5.44 -0.39 7.07
CA ASN A 77 -4.97 0.93 6.68
C ASN A 77 -5.63 2.06 7.48
N GLY A 78 -6.94 2.02 7.62
CA GLY A 78 -7.71 3.16 8.13
C GLY A 78 -7.89 4.26 7.09
N LEU A 79 -8.02 5.53 7.53
CA LEU A 79 -8.25 6.71 6.66
C LEU A 79 -9.45 6.52 5.70
N ASN A 80 -10.49 5.80 6.09
CA ASN A 80 -11.68 5.45 5.29
C ASN A 80 -11.39 4.58 4.04
N LEU A 81 -10.32 3.79 4.00
CA LEU A 81 -10.10 2.84 2.91
C LEU A 81 -11.10 1.69 3.00
N GLU A 82 -11.01 0.96 4.11
CA GLU A 82 -11.81 -0.25 4.31
C GLU A 82 -13.12 0.11 5.01
N LEU A 83 -14.12 0.63 4.27
CA LEU A 83 -15.43 1.01 4.83
C LEU A 83 -16.18 -0.19 5.45
N TRP A 84 -15.82 -1.42 5.06
CA TRP A 84 -16.34 -2.68 5.57
C TRP A 84 -15.66 -3.17 6.86
N MET A 85 -14.56 -2.52 7.28
CA MET A 85 -13.67 -3.02 8.35
C MET A 85 -14.36 -3.13 9.71
N ASP A 86 -15.14 -2.14 10.12
CA ASP A 86 -15.81 -2.16 11.44
C ASP A 86 -16.70 -3.40 11.61
N LYS A 87 -17.50 -3.73 10.58
CA LYS A 87 -18.33 -4.94 10.56
C LYS A 87 -17.47 -6.20 10.58
N PHE A 88 -16.37 -6.22 9.84
CA PHE A 88 -15.45 -7.35 9.80
C PHE A 88 -14.80 -7.58 11.18
N LEU A 89 -14.26 -6.55 11.81
CA LEU A 89 -13.59 -6.65 13.11
C LEU A 89 -14.54 -7.07 14.22
N SER A 90 -15.79 -6.59 14.21
CA SER A 90 -16.82 -7.01 15.16
C SER A 90 -17.11 -8.51 15.14
N ASN A 91 -16.97 -9.15 13.96
CA ASN A 91 -17.13 -10.59 13.78
C ASN A 91 -15.83 -11.38 14.06
N ALA A 92 -14.68 -10.82 13.72
CA ALA A 92 -13.36 -11.44 13.92
C ALA A 92 -12.98 -11.53 15.39
N LYS A 93 -13.30 -10.48 16.18
CA LYS A 93 -13.01 -10.34 17.63
C LYS A 93 -11.52 -10.57 17.94
N LYS A 94 -10.63 -9.96 17.16
CA LYS A 94 -9.18 -10.03 17.32
C LYS A 94 -8.59 -8.65 17.61
N PRO A 95 -7.48 -8.55 18.32
CA PRO A 95 -6.72 -7.32 18.42
C PRO A 95 -6.44 -6.77 17.01
N SER A 96 -6.77 -5.51 16.79
CA SER A 96 -6.66 -4.88 15.46
C SER A 96 -6.06 -3.49 15.57
N TYR A 97 -5.26 -3.11 14.58
CA TYR A 97 -4.44 -1.91 14.61
C TYR A 97 -4.46 -1.19 13.28
N ASN A 98 -4.67 0.14 13.35
CA ASN A 98 -4.60 1.04 12.24
C ASN A 98 -3.13 1.39 11.94
N LEU A 99 -2.64 1.09 10.74
CA LEU A 99 -1.25 1.35 10.37
C LEU A 99 -0.99 2.81 9.98
N SER A 100 -2.03 3.58 9.64
CA SER A 100 -1.87 5.00 9.30
C SER A 100 -1.89 5.95 10.50
N ASP A 101 -1.94 5.44 11.72
CA ASP A 101 -1.87 6.29 12.92
C ASP A 101 -0.60 7.13 12.90
N GLY A 102 -0.73 8.45 13.11
CA GLY A 102 0.36 9.42 13.01
C GLY A 102 0.60 10.00 11.61
N VAL A 103 -0.09 9.53 10.58
CA VAL A 103 -0.08 10.16 9.25
C VAL A 103 -0.90 11.45 9.28
N THR A 104 -0.35 12.54 8.75
CA THR A 104 -1.13 13.76 8.47
C THR A 104 -1.91 13.56 7.18
N PRO A 105 -3.25 13.45 7.22
CA PRO A 105 -4.04 13.11 6.04
C PRO A 105 -4.12 14.28 5.05
N ILE A 106 -4.12 13.93 3.75
CA ILE A 106 -4.60 14.82 2.70
C ILE A 106 -6.11 14.63 2.61
N LEU A 107 -6.88 15.73 2.55
CA LEU A 107 -8.32 15.64 2.44
C LEU A 107 -8.76 15.54 0.98
N ILE A 108 -9.77 14.73 0.73
CA ILE A 108 -10.42 14.61 -0.59
C ILE A 108 -11.04 15.96 -0.94
N SER A 109 -10.75 16.49 -2.14
CA SER A 109 -11.12 17.85 -2.54
C SER A 109 -12.56 17.97 -3.06
N ASP A 110 -13.14 16.88 -3.60
CA ASP A 110 -14.46 16.89 -4.26
C ASP A 110 -15.18 15.53 -4.11
N GLY A 111 -16.38 15.45 -4.70
CA GLY A 111 -17.21 14.24 -4.66
C GLY A 111 -17.90 13.98 -3.32
N GLY A 112 -18.51 12.80 -3.18
CA GLY A 112 -19.30 12.39 -2.02
C GLY A 112 -18.51 12.30 -0.71
N TYR A 113 -17.19 12.11 -0.80
CA TYR A 113 -16.27 12.02 0.34
C TYR A 113 -15.42 13.28 0.56
N LYS A 114 -15.81 14.42 -0.03
CA LYS A 114 -15.13 15.70 0.17
C LYS A 114 -14.92 16.01 1.65
N GLY A 115 -13.71 16.40 2.01
CA GLY A 115 -13.31 16.71 3.39
C GLY A 115 -13.00 15.48 4.26
N LYS A 116 -13.18 14.26 3.76
CA LYS A 116 -12.70 13.05 4.42
C LYS A 116 -11.23 12.80 4.06
N PRO A 117 -10.47 12.06 4.90
CA PRO A 117 -9.12 11.67 4.58
C PRO A 117 -9.03 10.88 3.28
N ASN A 118 -8.05 11.18 2.41
CA ASN A 118 -7.65 10.30 1.32
C ASN A 118 -6.89 9.11 1.92
N PRO A 119 -7.30 7.86 1.63
CA PRO A 119 -6.73 6.69 2.28
C PRO A 119 -5.36 6.27 1.75
N HIS A 120 -4.96 6.68 0.55
CA HIS A 120 -3.81 6.15 -0.18
C HIS A 120 -2.45 6.66 0.36
N ALA A 121 -2.31 6.71 1.68
CA ALA A 121 -1.12 7.28 2.34
C ALA A 121 0.15 6.46 2.07
N TRP A 122 0.02 5.17 1.74
CA TRP A 122 1.15 4.31 1.35
C TRP A 122 1.81 4.74 0.03
N MET A 123 1.17 5.59 -0.77
CA MET A 123 1.77 6.17 -1.98
C MET A 123 2.84 7.24 -1.69
N SER A 124 3.12 7.54 -0.43
CA SER A 124 4.26 8.33 0.02
C SER A 124 5.23 7.47 0.84
N ILE A 125 6.48 7.40 0.42
CA ILE A 125 7.55 6.70 1.17
C ILE A 125 7.70 7.30 2.57
N LYS A 126 7.53 8.60 2.74
CA LYS A 126 7.52 9.27 4.04
C LYS A 126 6.47 8.67 4.97
N ASN A 127 5.25 8.44 4.48
CA ASN A 127 4.17 7.87 5.28
C ASN A 127 4.39 6.38 5.55
N VAL A 128 4.94 5.62 4.60
CA VAL A 128 5.25 4.20 4.82
C VAL A 128 6.27 4.01 5.95
N LYS A 129 7.18 4.95 6.17
CA LYS A 129 8.06 4.90 7.37
C LYS A 129 7.28 5.01 8.68
N ILE A 130 6.14 5.71 8.70
CA ILE A 130 5.23 5.73 9.86
C ILE A 130 4.56 4.34 10.02
N TYR A 131 4.07 3.75 8.92
CA TYR A 131 3.51 2.39 8.94
C TYR A 131 4.52 1.37 9.48
N ILE A 132 5.77 1.42 9.01
CA ILE A 132 6.85 0.54 9.47
C ILE A 132 7.07 0.69 10.98
N LYS A 133 7.12 1.93 11.50
CA LYS A 133 7.24 2.19 12.94
C LYS A 133 6.08 1.58 13.71
N ASN A 134 4.84 1.81 13.26
CA ASN A 134 3.65 1.23 13.89
C ASN A 134 3.71 -0.30 13.87
N ILE A 135 4.14 -0.92 12.77
CA ILE A 135 4.31 -2.38 12.66
C ILE A 135 5.33 -2.87 13.69
N VAL A 136 6.49 -2.22 13.82
CA VAL A 136 7.51 -2.60 14.83
C VAL A 136 6.92 -2.55 16.24
N GLU A 137 6.23 -1.47 16.61
CA GLU A 137 5.62 -1.30 17.93
C GLU A 137 4.58 -2.40 18.20
N ILE A 138 3.73 -2.70 17.22
CA ILE A 138 2.67 -3.71 17.35
C ILE A 138 3.27 -5.13 17.46
N LEU A 139 4.19 -5.48 16.56
CA LEU A 139 4.83 -6.80 16.58
C LEU A 139 5.63 -7.01 17.87
N SER A 140 6.39 -6.01 18.31
CA SER A 140 7.18 -6.08 19.56
C SER A 140 6.30 -6.23 20.80
N LYS A 141 5.11 -5.62 20.78
CA LYS A 141 4.12 -5.77 21.87
C LYS A 141 3.58 -7.20 21.97
N HIS A 142 3.35 -7.87 20.84
CA HIS A 142 2.74 -9.21 20.78
C HIS A 142 3.78 -10.34 20.76
N ASP A 143 5.00 -10.03 20.37
CA ASP A 143 6.12 -10.97 20.31
C ASP A 143 7.43 -10.31 20.79
N PRO A 144 7.52 -9.98 22.08
CA PRO A 144 8.63 -9.20 22.65
C PRO A 144 10.00 -9.87 22.52
N LYS A 145 10.04 -11.20 22.40
CA LYS A 145 11.31 -11.94 22.21
C LYS A 145 12.01 -11.64 20.88
N ASN A 146 11.27 -11.19 19.86
CA ASN A 146 11.77 -10.83 18.54
C ASN A 146 11.82 -9.31 18.30
N ALA A 147 11.60 -8.48 19.33
CA ALA A 147 11.54 -7.01 19.19
C ALA A 147 12.79 -6.42 18.52
N ASP A 148 13.99 -6.86 18.92
CA ASP A 148 15.25 -6.39 18.34
C ASP A 148 15.39 -6.79 16.86
N ILE A 149 14.84 -7.95 16.47
CA ILE A 149 14.84 -8.42 15.08
C ILE A 149 13.93 -7.53 14.24
N TYR A 150 12.73 -7.21 14.74
CA TYR A 150 11.79 -6.31 14.07
C TYR A 150 12.39 -4.91 13.88
N ALA A 151 13.00 -4.35 14.92
CA ALA A 151 13.66 -3.06 14.85
C ALA A 151 14.79 -3.04 13.80
N LYS A 152 15.69 -4.04 13.84
CA LYS A 152 16.78 -4.17 12.86
C LYS A 152 16.27 -4.28 11.43
N ASN A 153 15.29 -5.15 11.18
CA ASN A 153 14.72 -5.32 9.83
C ASN A 153 14.05 -4.04 9.33
N ALA A 154 13.37 -3.31 10.22
CA ALA A 154 12.75 -2.03 9.91
C ALA A 154 13.78 -0.98 9.51
N ASP A 155 14.90 -0.88 10.23
CA ASP A 155 15.99 0.06 9.91
C ASP A 155 16.58 -0.23 8.53
N GLU A 156 16.84 -1.52 8.20
CA GLU A 156 17.33 -1.95 6.89
C GLU A 156 16.32 -1.60 5.78
N TYR A 157 15.03 -1.83 6.03
CA TYR A 157 13.98 -1.53 5.06
C TYR A 157 13.79 -0.03 4.85
N ILE A 158 13.78 0.77 5.92
CA ILE A 158 13.71 2.24 5.87
C ILE A 158 14.90 2.80 5.08
N LYS A 159 16.10 2.25 5.27
CA LYS A 159 17.28 2.66 4.50
C LYS A 159 17.05 2.44 2.99
N SER A 160 16.59 1.26 2.60
CA SER A 160 16.31 0.96 1.19
C SER A 160 15.23 1.87 0.59
N LEU A 161 14.22 2.22 1.38
CA LEU A 161 13.17 3.16 0.97
C LEU A 161 13.68 4.60 0.84
N ASN A 162 14.60 5.03 1.71
CA ASN A 162 15.23 6.35 1.59
C ASN A 162 16.07 6.46 0.32
N ASP A 163 16.82 5.40 -0.02
CA ASP A 163 17.63 5.37 -1.27
C ASP A 163 16.70 5.43 -2.50
N LEU A 164 15.56 4.75 -2.44
CA LEU A 164 14.55 4.78 -3.49
C LEU A 164 13.91 6.17 -3.64
N ASP A 165 13.52 6.81 -2.52
CA ASP A 165 12.95 8.16 -2.51
C ASP A 165 13.92 9.20 -3.07
N ALA A 166 15.21 9.12 -2.69
CA ALA A 166 16.24 10.00 -3.22
C ALA A 166 16.38 9.86 -4.75
N LYS A 167 16.32 8.61 -5.26
CA LYS A 167 16.32 8.35 -6.70
C LYS A 167 15.10 8.95 -7.38
N PHE A 168 13.90 8.77 -6.84
CA PHE A 168 12.67 9.35 -7.40
C PHE A 168 12.72 10.88 -7.46
N LYS A 169 13.18 11.53 -6.39
CA LYS A 169 13.37 12.98 -6.36
C LYS A 169 14.34 13.46 -7.44
N ALA A 170 15.46 12.75 -7.62
CA ALA A 170 16.44 13.07 -8.66
C ALA A 170 15.87 12.88 -10.08
N ASP A 171 15.05 11.85 -10.29
CA ASP A 171 14.45 11.58 -11.59
C ASP A 171 13.33 12.58 -11.90
N PHE A 172 12.45 12.91 -10.96
CA PHE A 172 11.43 13.98 -11.14
C PHE A 172 12.04 15.36 -11.32
N ALA A 173 13.20 15.64 -10.71
CA ALA A 173 13.90 16.93 -10.87
C ALA A 173 14.31 17.21 -12.35
N LYS A 174 14.41 16.15 -13.19
CA LYS A 174 14.70 16.29 -14.62
C LYS A 174 13.48 16.69 -15.46
N VAL A 175 12.26 16.55 -14.90
CA VAL A 175 11.02 16.94 -15.57
C VAL A 175 10.71 18.39 -15.24
N PRO A 176 10.48 19.29 -16.21
CA PRO A 176 10.10 20.68 -15.93
C PRO A 176 8.80 20.78 -15.13
N LEU A 177 8.74 21.70 -14.17
CA LEU A 177 7.59 21.84 -13.24
C LEU A 177 6.26 22.08 -13.95
N GLU A 178 6.27 22.81 -15.06
CA GLU A 178 5.09 23.10 -15.88
C GLU A 178 4.53 21.85 -16.56
N GLN A 179 5.34 20.82 -16.76
CA GLN A 179 4.96 19.55 -17.40
C GLN A 179 4.58 18.46 -16.39
N ARG A 180 4.74 18.69 -15.09
CA ARG A 180 4.49 17.68 -14.03
C ARG A 180 3.00 17.53 -13.74
N TYR A 181 2.21 17.07 -14.73
CA TYR A 181 0.82 16.69 -14.53
C TYR A 181 0.70 15.18 -14.36
N LEU A 182 0.10 14.77 -13.25
CA LEU A 182 -0.29 13.37 -13.00
C LEU A 182 -1.80 13.28 -13.17
N ILE A 183 -2.23 12.70 -14.30
CA ILE A 183 -3.65 12.52 -14.60
C ILE A 183 -3.97 11.04 -14.54
N THR A 184 -4.96 10.68 -13.71
CA THR A 184 -5.32 9.30 -13.38
C THR A 184 -6.84 9.11 -13.44
N SER A 185 -7.31 7.87 -13.30
CA SER A 185 -8.74 7.64 -13.23
C SER A 185 -9.29 8.06 -11.87
N GLU A 186 -8.67 7.62 -10.78
CA GLU A 186 -9.07 7.96 -9.42
C GLU A 186 -8.07 8.93 -8.76
N GLY A 187 -8.54 9.70 -7.79
CA GLY A 187 -7.71 10.60 -6.95
C GLY A 187 -6.85 9.84 -5.91
N ALA A 188 -6.21 8.75 -6.33
CA ALA A 188 -5.47 7.83 -5.46
C ALA A 188 -3.99 8.23 -5.23
N PHE A 189 -3.49 9.20 -5.98
CA PHE A 189 -2.06 9.53 -6.00
C PHE A 189 -1.71 10.85 -5.28
N SER A 190 -2.64 11.45 -4.54
CA SER A 190 -2.46 12.77 -3.93
C SER A 190 -1.22 12.85 -3.02
N TYR A 191 -0.89 11.79 -2.28
CA TYR A 191 0.32 11.78 -1.44
C TYR A 191 1.61 11.69 -2.27
N LEU A 192 1.62 10.89 -3.34
CA LEU A 192 2.74 10.82 -4.29
C LEU A 192 2.89 12.15 -5.03
N ALA A 193 1.80 12.71 -5.51
CA ALA A 193 1.79 13.99 -6.21
C ALA A 193 2.38 15.10 -5.33
N LYS A 194 1.98 15.17 -4.06
CA LYS A 194 2.52 16.13 -3.09
C LYS A 194 4.01 15.91 -2.80
N GLU A 195 4.47 14.65 -2.71
CA GLU A 195 5.86 14.31 -2.39
C GLU A 195 6.83 14.75 -3.49
N TYR A 196 6.38 14.71 -4.76
CA TYR A 196 7.23 14.95 -5.94
C TYR A 196 6.81 16.17 -6.78
N ASP A 197 6.02 17.10 -6.21
CA ASP A 197 5.57 18.34 -6.85
C ASP A 197 4.84 18.10 -8.18
N LEU A 198 3.93 17.11 -8.23
CA LEU A 198 3.07 16.85 -9.37
C LEU A 198 1.73 17.56 -9.22
N LYS A 199 1.17 18.06 -10.33
CA LYS A 199 -0.19 18.61 -10.41
C LYS A 199 -1.16 17.47 -10.69
N GLU A 200 -1.88 17.00 -9.65
CA GLU A 200 -2.82 15.89 -9.78
C GLU A 200 -4.14 16.34 -10.41
N LEU A 201 -4.61 15.57 -11.39
CA LEU A 201 -5.97 15.61 -11.93
C LEU A 201 -6.49 14.17 -12.02
N TYR A 202 -7.81 13.98 -11.87
CA TYR A 202 -8.42 12.65 -11.94
C TYR A 202 -9.84 12.72 -12.51
N ILE A 203 -10.35 11.57 -12.96
CA ILE A 203 -11.69 11.45 -13.53
C ILE A 203 -12.73 11.49 -12.40
N TRP A 204 -12.51 10.69 -11.32
CA TRP A 204 -13.39 10.66 -10.16
C TRP A 204 -12.58 10.71 -8.85
N SER A 205 -13.25 11.19 -7.80
CA SER A 205 -12.67 11.22 -6.46
C SER A 205 -12.68 9.84 -5.81
N VAL A 206 -11.83 9.68 -4.78
CA VAL A 206 -11.70 8.46 -3.99
C VAL A 206 -13.06 8.00 -3.43
N ASN A 207 -13.28 6.71 -3.41
CA ASN A 207 -14.52 6.05 -2.93
C ASN A 207 -15.79 6.49 -3.67
N SER A 208 -15.67 6.96 -4.92
CA SER A 208 -16.84 7.39 -5.69
C SER A 208 -17.70 6.19 -6.11
N ASP A 209 -19.01 6.26 -5.86
CA ASP A 209 -19.98 5.27 -6.34
C ASP A 209 -20.14 5.32 -7.87
N GLU A 210 -19.88 6.47 -8.47
CA GLU A 210 -19.95 6.69 -9.92
C GLU A 210 -18.54 6.86 -10.49
N GLN A 211 -18.15 5.98 -11.41
CA GLN A 211 -16.83 5.96 -12.02
C GLN A 211 -16.91 6.11 -13.54
N GLY A 212 -16.24 7.14 -14.07
CA GLY A 212 -16.16 7.36 -15.54
C GLY A 212 -17.46 7.80 -16.19
N THR A 213 -18.33 8.55 -15.49
CA THR A 213 -19.53 9.13 -16.10
C THR A 213 -19.19 10.14 -17.20
N THR A 214 -20.12 10.34 -18.15
CA THR A 214 -19.95 11.34 -19.24
C THR A 214 -19.63 12.73 -18.69
N LYS A 215 -20.24 13.12 -17.57
CA LYS A 215 -19.97 14.41 -16.91
C LYS A 215 -18.55 14.50 -16.36
N GLN A 216 -18.07 13.44 -15.71
CA GLN A 216 -16.70 13.38 -15.17
C GLN A 216 -15.68 13.43 -16.31
N ILE A 217 -15.88 12.64 -17.37
CA ILE A 217 -15.02 12.63 -18.58
C ILE A 217 -14.95 14.03 -19.20
N LYS A 218 -16.10 14.65 -19.50
CA LYS A 218 -16.16 16.00 -20.07
C LYS A 218 -15.43 17.02 -19.22
N ASN A 219 -15.69 17.02 -17.90
CA ASN A 219 -15.05 17.97 -16.97
C ASN A 219 -13.52 17.84 -16.98
N LEU A 220 -12.99 16.61 -17.05
CA LEU A 220 -11.55 16.41 -17.08
C LEU A 220 -10.96 16.78 -18.45
N VAL A 221 -11.63 16.46 -19.55
CA VAL A 221 -11.22 16.88 -20.91
C VAL A 221 -11.11 18.41 -20.98
N ASP A 222 -12.08 19.15 -20.44
CA ASP A 222 -12.07 20.62 -20.42
C ASP A 222 -10.87 21.14 -19.57
N LYS A 223 -10.57 20.54 -18.43
CA LYS A 223 -9.39 20.89 -17.60
C LYS A 223 -8.08 20.62 -18.34
N ILE A 224 -7.97 19.47 -19.03
CA ILE A 224 -6.77 19.09 -19.78
C ILE A 224 -6.51 20.06 -20.91
N LYS A 225 -7.54 20.44 -21.69
CA LYS A 225 -7.42 21.39 -22.80
C LYS A 225 -6.94 22.78 -22.37
N ASN A 226 -7.16 23.13 -21.10
CA ASN A 226 -6.69 24.39 -20.50
C ASN A 226 -5.40 24.22 -19.65
N SER A 227 -4.63 23.16 -19.91
CA SER A 227 -3.40 22.84 -19.17
C SER A 227 -2.27 22.45 -20.13
N GLU A 228 -1.06 22.32 -19.59
CA GLU A 228 0.11 21.80 -20.32
C GLU A 228 0.25 20.26 -20.22
N ALA A 229 -0.80 19.58 -19.80
CA ALA A 229 -0.80 18.13 -19.62
C ALA A 229 -0.63 17.39 -20.96
N LYS A 230 0.18 16.34 -20.99
CA LYS A 230 0.52 15.57 -22.20
C LYS A 230 0.16 14.09 -22.12
N VAL A 231 -0.18 13.60 -20.91
CA VAL A 231 -0.35 12.17 -20.68
C VAL A 231 -1.37 11.91 -19.55
N ILE A 232 -2.15 10.83 -19.72
CA ILE A 232 -3.07 10.28 -18.72
C ILE A 232 -2.75 8.81 -18.51
N PHE A 233 -2.96 8.32 -17.27
CA PHE A 233 -2.72 6.95 -16.85
C PHE A 233 -4.03 6.33 -16.34
N SER A 234 -4.06 5.00 -16.22
CA SER A 234 -5.09 4.26 -15.49
C SER A 234 -4.47 3.42 -14.38
N GLU A 235 -5.27 2.88 -13.50
CA GLU A 235 -4.85 2.01 -12.40
C GLU A 235 -5.05 0.53 -12.75
N SER A 236 -4.23 -0.35 -12.12
CA SER A 236 -4.20 -1.78 -12.44
C SER A 236 -5.45 -2.55 -12.00
N THR A 237 -6.20 -2.03 -11.02
CA THR A 237 -7.39 -2.69 -10.44
C THR A 237 -8.70 -2.31 -11.11
N ILE A 238 -8.68 -1.33 -12.05
CA ILE A 238 -9.86 -0.81 -12.73
C ILE A 238 -9.71 -0.82 -14.25
N SER A 239 -10.83 -0.57 -14.97
CA SER A 239 -10.83 -0.53 -16.43
C SER A 239 -10.05 0.68 -16.99
N PRO A 240 -9.15 0.51 -17.96
CA PRO A 240 -8.45 1.62 -18.61
C PRO A 240 -9.33 2.42 -19.59
N LYS A 241 -10.54 1.95 -19.91
CA LYS A 241 -11.41 2.55 -20.93
C LYS A 241 -11.69 4.04 -20.72
N PRO A 242 -12.08 4.52 -19.50
CA PRO A 242 -12.32 5.94 -19.29
C PRO A 242 -11.08 6.80 -19.57
N ALA A 243 -9.90 6.37 -19.10
CA ALA A 243 -8.64 7.08 -19.34
C ALA A 243 -8.30 7.14 -20.85
N MET A 244 -8.49 6.03 -21.58
CA MET A 244 -8.26 5.97 -23.03
C MET A 244 -9.25 6.86 -23.79
N THR A 245 -10.52 6.94 -23.36
CA THR A 245 -11.49 7.86 -23.94
C THR A 245 -11.04 9.32 -23.80
N ILE A 246 -10.60 9.71 -22.59
CA ILE A 246 -10.09 11.05 -22.33
C ILE A 246 -8.84 11.35 -23.16
N ALA A 247 -7.90 10.41 -23.27
CA ALA A 247 -6.73 10.57 -24.12
C ALA A 247 -7.12 10.94 -25.56
N ASN A 248 -8.08 10.21 -26.13
CA ASN A 248 -8.57 10.46 -27.49
C ASN A 248 -9.31 11.80 -27.62
N GLU A 249 -10.20 12.14 -26.67
CA GLU A 249 -11.02 13.37 -26.76
C GLU A 249 -10.22 14.66 -26.46
N SER A 250 -9.17 14.56 -25.65
CA SER A 250 -8.32 15.71 -25.30
C SER A 250 -7.06 15.82 -26.16
N GLY A 251 -6.74 14.80 -26.96
CA GLY A 251 -5.54 14.77 -27.83
C GLY A 251 -4.23 14.54 -27.06
N ILE A 252 -4.29 14.06 -25.81
CA ILE A 252 -3.12 13.67 -25.03
C ILE A 252 -2.85 12.17 -25.14
N ARG A 253 -1.67 11.71 -24.70
CA ARG A 253 -1.31 10.30 -24.78
C ARG A 253 -1.88 9.49 -23.60
N TYR A 254 -2.18 8.21 -23.85
CA TYR A 254 -2.33 7.24 -22.78
C TYR A 254 -0.94 6.69 -22.42
N GLY A 255 -0.52 6.90 -21.16
CA GLY A 255 0.82 6.60 -20.65
C GLY A 255 0.98 5.20 -20.06
N GLY A 256 -0.11 4.43 -19.95
CA GLY A 256 -0.07 3.08 -19.41
C GLY A 256 -0.74 2.93 -18.04
N VAL A 257 -0.41 1.82 -17.36
CA VAL A 257 -1.04 1.41 -16.10
C VAL A 257 -0.13 1.73 -14.93
N LEU A 258 -0.69 2.33 -13.89
CA LEU A 258 -0.07 2.57 -12.59
C LEU A 258 -0.59 1.55 -11.56
N TYR A 259 0.23 1.23 -10.58
CA TYR A 259 -0.15 0.31 -9.49
C TYR A 259 -0.34 1.12 -8.21
N VAL A 260 -1.46 0.90 -7.52
CA VAL A 260 -1.81 1.64 -6.29
C VAL A 260 -2.47 0.75 -5.22
N ASP A 261 -3.52 -0.02 -5.53
CA ASP A 261 -4.38 -0.67 -4.54
C ASP A 261 -4.01 -2.12 -4.24
N SER A 262 -3.26 -2.75 -5.11
CA SER A 262 -2.91 -4.16 -4.97
C SER A 262 -1.57 -4.49 -5.60
N LEU A 263 -0.87 -5.45 -4.99
CA LEU A 263 0.24 -6.14 -5.63
C LEU A 263 -0.31 -7.12 -6.68
N SER A 264 0.55 -7.52 -7.62
CA SER A 264 0.26 -8.54 -8.63
C SER A 264 1.39 -9.58 -8.69
N LYS A 265 1.24 -10.59 -9.52
CA LYS A 265 2.32 -11.58 -9.73
C LYS A 265 3.54 -10.95 -10.38
N GLU A 266 3.31 -10.00 -11.26
CA GLU A 266 4.35 -9.25 -11.99
C GLU A 266 4.98 -8.16 -11.12
N ILE A 267 4.23 -7.65 -10.16
CA ILE A 267 4.64 -6.59 -9.22
C ILE A 267 4.43 -7.11 -7.78
N PRO A 268 5.31 -7.99 -7.30
CA PRO A 268 5.06 -8.77 -6.08
C PRO A 268 5.38 -8.03 -4.78
N THR A 269 6.08 -6.88 -4.83
CA THR A 269 6.48 -6.13 -3.64
C THR A 269 6.06 -4.66 -3.69
N TYR A 270 5.96 -4.02 -2.54
CA TYR A 270 5.73 -2.57 -2.45
C TYR A 270 6.82 -1.75 -3.15
N VAL A 271 8.08 -2.18 -3.05
CA VAL A 271 9.21 -1.53 -3.73
C VAL A 271 9.05 -1.61 -5.25
N ASP A 272 8.65 -2.77 -5.79
CA ASP A 272 8.39 -2.94 -7.21
C ASP A 272 7.19 -2.11 -7.67
N LEU A 273 6.12 -2.04 -6.84
CA LEU A 273 4.96 -1.20 -7.10
C LEU A 273 5.37 0.26 -7.26
N MET A 274 6.10 0.80 -6.29
CA MET A 274 6.55 2.20 -6.33
C MET A 274 7.51 2.46 -7.49
N LYS A 275 8.47 1.55 -7.75
CA LYS A 275 9.39 1.68 -8.89
C LYS A 275 8.66 1.71 -10.22
N THR A 276 7.79 0.73 -10.45
CA THR A 276 7.04 0.62 -11.71
C THR A 276 6.14 1.83 -11.92
N THR A 277 5.38 2.21 -10.89
CA THR A 277 4.47 3.38 -10.95
C THR A 277 5.24 4.66 -11.25
N VAL A 278 6.32 4.96 -10.50
CA VAL A 278 7.10 6.19 -10.68
C VAL A 278 7.80 6.21 -12.04
N LEU A 279 8.40 5.10 -12.48
CA LEU A 279 9.05 5.02 -13.79
C LEU A 279 8.04 5.18 -14.93
N THR A 280 6.85 4.59 -14.83
CA THR A 280 5.78 4.76 -15.82
C THR A 280 5.35 6.23 -15.91
N ILE A 281 5.22 6.92 -14.77
CA ILE A 281 4.90 8.37 -14.75
C ILE A 281 6.00 9.17 -15.44
N ILE A 282 7.26 8.97 -15.06
CA ILE A 282 8.42 9.72 -15.60
C ILE A 282 8.56 9.50 -17.11
N ASN A 283 8.48 8.24 -17.58
CA ASN A 283 8.53 7.92 -19.02
C ASN A 283 7.38 8.59 -19.76
N GLY A 284 6.18 8.56 -19.18
CA GLY A 284 5.03 9.25 -19.74
C GLY A 284 5.23 10.76 -19.84
N LEU A 285 5.77 11.40 -18.81
CA LEU A 285 6.04 12.85 -18.83
C LEU A 285 7.13 13.24 -19.84
N ASN A 286 8.17 12.42 -20.00
CA ASN A 286 9.30 12.65 -20.91
C ASN A 286 9.01 12.27 -22.38
N ASN A 287 7.80 11.84 -22.75
CA ASN A 287 7.48 11.28 -24.07
C ASN A 287 8.25 9.99 -24.44
N GLU A 288 8.81 9.29 -23.47
CA GLU A 288 9.47 8.01 -23.72
C GLU A 288 8.42 6.91 -23.95
N LYS A 289 8.65 6.04 -24.95
CA LYS A 289 7.80 4.85 -25.14
C LYS A 289 8.17 3.81 -24.07
N ASN A 290 7.18 3.32 -23.36
CA ASN A 290 7.30 2.19 -22.43
C ASN A 290 7.51 0.89 -23.18
#